data_286dfe3c72a4522741348f3e87a855df
#
_entry.id   286dfe3c72a4522741348f3e87a855df
#
_cell.length_a   1.000
_cell.length_b   1.000
_cell.length_c   1.000
_cell.angle_alpha   90.00
_cell.angle_beta   90.00
_cell.angle_gamma   90.00
#
_symmetry.space_group_name_H-M   'P 1'
#
loop_
_entity.id
_entity.type
_entity.pdbx_description
1 polymer ?
#
loop_
_entity_poly.entity_id
_entity_poly.type
_entity_poly.pdbx_seq_one_letter_code
_entity_poly.pdbx_strand_id
1 'polypeptide(L)'
;MKKLVYYISTLALCILPFTSCSDLLDEDPRSEIRKNNYMNNATEAKNVLLGVYRDMVSDNMYALNLSIYFDITNDLAQCEGNTTNSFRDYPANAFTTSNSYVQNTWAALYNAIYDANDFIERLEAKMITYNTEDQASAKLYLAEARGLRALYYFELVRWYEIGRAHV
;
A
#
# COMPACT_ATOMS: atom_id res chain seq x y z
N MET A 1 -56.23 29.85 -20.06
CA MET A 1 -55.54 28.84 -20.90
C MET A 1 -54.07 29.21 -21.15
N LYS A 2 -53.75 30.43 -21.62
CA LYS A 2 -52.32 30.80 -21.91
C LYS A 2 -51.37 30.70 -20.71
N LYS A 3 -51.79 31.06 -19.50
CA LYS A 3 -50.97 30.98 -18.27
C LYS A 3 -50.71 29.50 -17.86
N LEU A 4 -51.64 28.60 -18.04
CA LEU A 4 -51.47 27.19 -17.71
C LEU A 4 -50.43 26.51 -18.64
N VAL A 5 -50.46 26.87 -19.92
CA VAL A 5 -49.47 26.38 -20.90
C VAL A 5 -48.05 26.85 -20.54
N TYR A 6 -47.90 28.10 -20.07
CA TYR A 6 -46.59 28.61 -19.60
C TYR A 6 -46.05 27.85 -18.38
N TYR A 7 -46.89 27.51 -17.40
CA TYR A 7 -46.47 26.74 -16.24
C TYR A 7 -46.08 25.30 -16.57
N ILE A 8 -46.83 24.68 -17.50
CA ILE A 8 -46.51 23.32 -17.98
C ILE A 8 -45.18 23.32 -18.77
N SER A 9 -44.97 24.33 -19.61
CA SER A 9 -43.74 24.48 -20.38
C SER A 9 -42.50 24.72 -19.52
N THR A 10 -42.59 25.57 -18.46
CA THR A 10 -41.52 25.81 -17.50
C THR A 10 -41.24 24.56 -16.64
N LEU A 11 -42.27 23.84 -16.23
CA LEU A 11 -42.09 22.60 -15.45
C LEU A 11 -41.41 21.51 -16.29
N ALA A 12 -41.80 21.37 -17.58
CA ALA A 12 -41.16 20.41 -18.49
C ALA A 12 -39.67 20.75 -18.75
N LEU A 13 -39.32 22.04 -18.82
CA LEU A 13 -37.93 22.47 -19.01
C LEU A 13 -37.04 22.22 -17.80
N CYS A 14 -37.59 22.18 -16.60
CA CYS A 14 -36.89 21.86 -15.36
C CYS A 14 -36.61 20.37 -15.16
N ILE A 15 -37.31 19.47 -15.86
CA ILE A 15 -37.20 18.02 -15.75
C ILE A 15 -36.09 17.47 -16.68
N LEU A 16 -35.75 18.17 -17.76
CA LEU A 16 -34.74 17.75 -18.74
C LEU A 16 -33.31 17.62 -18.24
N PRO A 17 -32.81 18.43 -17.26
CA PRO A 17 -31.43 18.28 -16.80
C PRO A 17 -31.17 17.08 -15.88
N PHE A 18 -32.21 16.33 -15.46
CA PHE A 18 -32.02 15.16 -14.58
C PHE A 18 -31.74 13.83 -15.32
N THR A 19 -31.78 13.82 -16.62
CA THR A 19 -31.26 12.68 -17.41
C THR A 19 -29.77 12.91 -17.65
N SER A 20 -28.98 12.88 -16.57
CA SER A 20 -27.51 12.86 -16.64
C SER A 20 -27.12 11.52 -17.29
N CYS A 21 -26.48 11.58 -18.44
CA CYS A 21 -25.86 10.43 -19.06
C CYS A 21 -24.72 9.96 -18.14
N SER A 22 -24.95 8.92 -17.35
CA SER A 22 -23.91 8.28 -16.53
C SER A 22 -22.74 7.75 -17.40
N ASP A 23 -23.03 7.33 -18.61
CA ASP A 23 -22.06 6.80 -19.57
C ASP A 23 -21.06 7.86 -20.10
N LEU A 24 -21.39 9.17 -20.03
CA LEU A 24 -20.49 10.23 -20.49
C LEU A 24 -19.38 10.53 -19.48
N LEU A 25 -19.58 10.16 -18.22
CA LEU A 25 -18.63 10.35 -17.13
C LEU A 25 -17.86 9.06 -16.78
N ASP A 26 -18.20 7.95 -17.41
CA ASP A 26 -17.51 6.69 -17.24
C ASP A 26 -16.34 6.63 -18.23
N GLU A 27 -15.27 7.37 -17.88
CA GLU A 27 -14.01 7.29 -18.61
C GLU A 27 -13.40 5.91 -18.39
N ASP A 28 -13.30 5.12 -19.47
CA ASP A 28 -12.46 3.92 -19.49
C ASP A 28 -11.07 4.29 -20.03
N PRO A 29 -10.13 4.75 -19.18
CA PRO A 29 -8.79 5.12 -19.62
C PRO A 29 -8.05 3.86 -20.05
N ARG A 30 -7.90 3.70 -21.35
CA ARG A 30 -7.14 2.59 -21.95
C ARG A 30 -5.64 2.62 -21.60
N SER A 31 -5.16 3.72 -21.03
CA SER A 31 -3.74 3.95 -20.69
C SER A 31 -3.45 3.88 -19.20
N GLU A 32 -4.45 3.83 -18.31
CA GLU A 32 -4.23 3.75 -16.87
C GLU A 32 -4.58 2.36 -16.34
N ILE A 33 -3.67 1.82 -15.51
CA ILE A 33 -3.89 0.57 -14.78
C ILE A 33 -4.91 0.85 -13.67
N ARG A 34 -6.18 0.53 -13.93
CA ARG A 34 -7.22 0.59 -12.90
C ARG A 34 -7.21 -0.66 -12.03
N LYS A 35 -7.58 -0.50 -10.75
CA LYS A 35 -7.73 -1.61 -9.79
C LYS A 35 -8.48 -2.82 -10.35
N ASN A 36 -9.46 -2.62 -11.22
CA ASN A 36 -10.32 -3.67 -11.76
C ASN A 36 -9.78 -4.34 -13.03
N ASN A 37 -8.86 -3.68 -13.77
CA ASN A 37 -8.36 -4.14 -15.08
C ASN A 37 -6.95 -4.73 -15.04
N TYR A 38 -6.40 -4.97 -13.84
CA TYR A 38 -5.06 -5.51 -13.67
C TYR A 38 -5.08 -6.84 -12.91
N MET A 39 -4.05 -7.65 -13.08
CA MET A 39 -3.94 -9.03 -12.54
C MET A 39 -4.92 -10.00 -13.23
N ASN A 40 -5.02 -9.96 -14.57
CA ASN A 40 -5.89 -10.87 -15.32
C ASN A 40 -5.19 -12.20 -15.67
N ASN A 41 -3.90 -12.29 -15.44
CA ASN A 41 -3.06 -13.47 -15.65
C ASN A 41 -1.88 -13.52 -14.67
N ALA A 42 -1.16 -14.62 -14.63
CA ALA A 42 -0.02 -14.82 -13.73
C ALA A 42 1.11 -13.80 -13.96
N THR A 43 1.36 -13.37 -15.20
CA THR A 43 2.40 -12.38 -15.50
C THR A 43 2.10 -11.03 -14.90
N GLU A 44 0.85 -10.56 -15.03
CA GLU A 44 0.41 -9.31 -14.43
C GLU A 44 0.43 -9.40 -12.89
N ALA A 45 -0.01 -10.53 -12.32
CA ALA A 45 0.05 -10.78 -10.89
C ALA A 45 1.49 -10.74 -10.36
N LYS A 46 2.46 -11.33 -11.09
CA LYS A 46 3.88 -11.26 -10.75
C LYS A 46 4.38 -9.83 -10.68
N ASN A 47 3.99 -8.97 -11.61
CA ASN A 47 4.42 -7.58 -11.64
C ASN A 47 3.92 -6.80 -10.41
N VAL A 48 2.70 -7.09 -9.92
CA VAL A 48 2.20 -6.50 -8.67
C VAL A 48 2.95 -7.05 -7.46
N LEU A 49 3.22 -8.35 -7.42
CA LEU A 49 4.02 -8.97 -6.36
C LEU A 49 5.41 -8.34 -6.26
N LEU A 50 6.05 -8.01 -7.39
CA LEU A 50 7.33 -7.29 -7.39
C LEU A 50 7.21 -5.89 -6.76
N GLY A 51 6.02 -5.25 -6.81
CA GLY A 51 5.73 -4.04 -6.05
C GLY A 51 5.84 -4.27 -4.54
N VAL A 52 5.24 -5.35 -4.04
CA VAL A 52 5.32 -5.73 -2.62
C VAL A 52 6.77 -6.03 -2.20
N TYR A 53 7.56 -6.67 -3.05
CA TYR A 53 9.00 -6.88 -2.81
C TYR A 53 9.78 -5.56 -2.80
N ARG A 54 9.41 -4.59 -3.66
CA ARG A 54 10.07 -3.29 -3.73
C ARG A 54 10.00 -2.51 -2.42
N ASP A 55 8.95 -2.72 -1.63
CA ASP A 55 8.82 -2.05 -0.34
C ASP A 55 9.98 -2.39 0.61
N MET A 56 10.51 -3.61 0.54
CA MET A 56 11.68 -4.03 1.32
C MET A 56 12.93 -3.20 1.03
N VAL A 57 13.12 -2.76 -0.21
CA VAL A 57 14.34 -2.05 -0.65
C VAL A 57 14.19 -0.53 -0.61
N SER A 58 13.20 -0.01 0.09
CA SER A 58 13.09 1.43 0.34
C SER A 58 14.07 1.89 1.43
N ASP A 59 14.46 3.18 1.40
CA ASP A 59 15.36 3.77 2.38
C ASP A 59 14.80 3.70 3.80
N ASN A 60 13.49 3.71 3.94
CA ASN A 60 12.83 3.57 5.23
C ASN A 60 12.76 2.12 5.74
N MET A 61 13.25 1.16 4.94
CA MET A 61 13.30 -0.26 5.24
C MET A 61 14.75 -0.78 5.17
N TYR A 62 15.01 -1.87 4.46
CA TYR A 62 16.31 -2.54 4.45
C TYR A 62 17.39 -1.82 3.64
N ALA A 63 17.05 -0.88 2.72
CA ALA A 63 18.10 -0.14 2.02
C ALA A 63 18.90 0.77 2.97
N LEU A 64 18.28 1.28 4.04
CA LEU A 64 18.98 2.15 4.98
C LEU A 64 18.54 1.92 6.43
N ASN A 65 17.30 2.31 6.79
CA ASN A 65 16.91 2.46 8.19
C ASN A 65 17.01 1.16 9.01
N LEU A 66 16.41 0.07 8.55
CA LEU A 66 16.46 -1.20 9.29
C LEU A 66 17.88 -1.78 9.36
N SER A 67 18.66 -1.65 8.28
CA SER A 67 20.06 -2.12 8.27
C SER A 67 20.92 -1.34 9.25
N ILE A 68 20.78 -0.03 9.30
CA ILE A 68 21.57 0.83 10.17
C ILE A 68 21.17 0.67 11.64
N TYR A 69 19.89 0.50 11.96
CA TYR A 69 19.45 0.33 13.35
C TYR A 69 20.13 -0.85 14.05
N PHE A 70 20.39 -1.93 13.32
CA PHE A 70 21.13 -3.06 13.87
C PHE A 70 22.56 -2.70 14.23
N ASP A 71 23.21 -1.90 13.37
CA ASP A 71 24.64 -1.63 13.50
C ASP A 71 24.94 -0.53 14.52
N ILE A 72 24.06 0.44 14.70
CA ILE A 72 24.34 1.61 15.55
C ILE A 72 23.71 1.55 16.95
N THR A 73 22.86 0.58 17.24
CA THR A 73 22.29 0.39 18.58
C THR A 73 23.16 -0.51 19.47
N ASN A 74 24.27 -1.02 18.94
CA ASN A 74 25.20 -1.86 19.68
C ASN A 74 26.48 -1.08 20.04
N ASP A 75 27.32 -1.65 20.95
CA ASP A 75 28.54 -1.04 21.45
C ASP A 75 29.69 -1.01 20.43
N LEU A 76 29.51 -1.62 19.25
CA LEU A 76 30.56 -1.80 18.25
C LEU A 76 30.53 -0.74 17.15
N ALA A 77 29.45 0.04 17.05
CA ALA A 77 29.31 1.07 16.04
C ALA A 77 28.99 2.44 16.64
N GLN A 78 29.60 3.47 16.09
CA GLN A 78 29.39 4.87 16.48
C GLN A 78 29.02 5.71 15.26
N CYS A 79 28.08 6.63 15.43
CA CYS A 79 27.81 7.67 14.44
C CYS A 79 28.76 8.86 14.70
N GLU A 80 29.71 9.07 13.80
CA GLU A 80 30.58 10.26 13.84
C GLU A 80 29.88 11.46 13.17
N GLY A 81 30.35 12.66 13.57
CA GLY A 81 29.93 13.93 12.96
C GLY A 81 29.19 14.85 13.93
N ASN A 82 29.16 16.12 13.63
CA ASN A 82 28.57 17.18 14.45
C ASN A 82 27.19 17.53 13.93
N THR A 83 26.15 16.82 14.32
CA THR A 83 24.81 17.10 13.77
C THR A 83 23.71 16.98 14.81
N THR A 84 22.72 17.81 14.64
CA THR A 84 21.38 17.78 15.23
C THR A 84 20.45 16.73 14.55
N ASN A 85 21.02 15.72 13.91
CA ASN A 85 20.25 14.75 13.16
C ASN A 85 19.64 13.70 14.10
N SER A 86 18.37 13.43 13.97
CA SER A 86 17.59 12.41 14.72
C SER A 86 18.23 11.00 14.66
N PHE A 87 19.09 10.75 13.70
CA PHE A 87 19.85 9.51 13.56
C PHE A 87 20.81 9.25 14.73
N ARG A 88 21.32 10.29 15.40
CA ARG A 88 22.22 10.19 16.54
C ARG A 88 21.58 9.77 17.84
N ASP A 89 20.26 9.86 17.90
CA ASP A 89 19.52 9.44 19.08
C ASP A 89 19.59 7.91 19.28
N TYR A 90 19.92 7.15 18.22
CA TYR A 90 19.99 5.68 18.27
C TYR A 90 21.17 5.15 19.08
N PRO A 91 22.43 5.54 18.80
CA PRO A 91 23.56 5.07 19.60
C PRO A 91 23.46 5.45 21.08
N ALA A 92 22.80 6.58 21.37
CA ALA A 92 22.57 7.05 22.72
C ALA A 92 21.36 6.37 23.41
N ASN A 93 20.60 5.53 22.71
CA ASN A 93 19.30 5.01 23.14
C ASN A 93 18.33 6.11 23.62
N ALA A 94 18.44 7.30 23.02
CA ALA A 94 17.69 8.50 23.39
C ALA A 94 16.56 8.86 22.39
N PHE A 95 16.25 7.95 21.48
CA PHE A 95 15.19 8.17 20.48
C PHE A 95 13.79 8.17 21.12
N THR A 96 12.95 9.02 20.59
CA THR A 96 11.56 9.18 21.02
C THR A 96 10.60 8.87 19.88
N THR A 97 9.31 8.78 20.17
CA THR A 97 8.26 8.57 19.17
C THR A 97 8.17 9.72 18.14
N SER A 98 8.77 10.89 18.42
CA SER A 98 8.86 12.00 17.47
C SER A 98 10.08 11.92 16.54
N ASN A 99 10.95 10.94 16.71
CA ASN A 99 12.09 10.73 15.82
C ASN A 99 11.60 10.34 14.43
N SER A 100 12.02 11.09 13.40
CA SER A 100 11.54 10.92 12.03
C SER A 100 11.89 9.55 11.43
N TYR A 101 13.04 8.98 11.76
CA TYR A 101 13.43 7.65 11.29
C TYR A 101 12.53 6.57 11.88
N VAL A 102 12.19 6.67 13.19
CA VAL A 102 11.24 5.77 13.85
C VAL A 102 9.88 5.84 13.17
N GLN A 103 9.35 7.06 12.96
CA GLN A 103 8.04 7.25 12.33
C GLN A 103 8.00 6.77 10.88
N ASN A 104 9.05 7.08 10.10
CA ASN A 104 9.10 6.72 8.69
C ASN A 104 9.21 5.20 8.50
N THR A 105 10.00 4.51 9.34
CA THR A 105 10.10 3.04 9.29
C THR A 105 8.79 2.38 9.72
N TRP A 106 8.12 2.90 10.75
CA TRP A 106 6.79 2.45 11.15
C TRP A 106 5.80 2.57 9.99
N ALA A 107 5.72 3.75 9.36
CA ALA A 107 4.82 3.99 8.24
C ALA A 107 5.14 3.10 7.04
N ALA A 108 6.42 2.89 6.72
CA ALA A 108 6.86 2.03 5.62
C ALA A 108 6.45 0.56 5.85
N LEU A 109 6.62 0.04 7.07
CA LEU A 109 6.21 -1.33 7.42
C LEU A 109 4.69 -1.52 7.29
N TYR A 110 3.88 -0.58 7.76
CA TYR A 110 2.43 -0.67 7.62
C TYR A 110 1.95 -0.51 6.18
N ASN A 111 2.60 0.33 5.37
CA ASN A 111 2.32 0.44 3.94
C ASN A 111 2.64 -0.88 3.22
N ALA A 112 3.78 -1.49 3.51
CA ALA A 112 4.16 -2.78 2.93
C ALA A 112 3.17 -3.91 3.33
N ILE A 113 2.67 -3.91 4.57
CA ILE A 113 1.61 -4.83 5.00
C ILE A 113 0.31 -4.57 4.25
N TYR A 114 -0.05 -3.30 4.06
CA TYR A 114 -1.24 -2.92 3.30
C TYR A 114 -1.15 -3.40 1.85
N ASP A 115 -0.02 -3.18 1.18
CA ASP A 115 0.22 -3.60 -0.21
C ASP A 115 0.21 -5.13 -0.34
N ALA A 116 0.78 -5.84 0.63
CA ALA A 116 0.70 -7.30 0.68
C ALA A 116 -0.74 -7.81 0.88
N ASN A 117 -1.53 -7.16 1.73
CA ASN A 117 -2.94 -7.52 1.95
C ASN A 117 -3.79 -7.26 0.69
N ASP A 118 -3.63 -6.08 0.07
CA ASP A 118 -4.35 -5.72 -1.17
C ASP A 118 -4.01 -6.69 -2.31
N PHE A 119 -2.73 -7.07 -2.43
CA PHE A 119 -2.31 -8.10 -3.40
C PHE A 119 -2.96 -9.45 -3.15
N ILE A 120 -2.91 -9.95 -1.90
CA ILE A 120 -3.46 -11.25 -1.52
C ILE A 120 -4.96 -11.29 -1.83
N GLU A 121 -5.72 -10.31 -1.35
CA GLU A 121 -7.17 -10.24 -1.54
C GLU A 121 -7.56 -10.26 -3.02
N ARG A 122 -6.87 -9.44 -3.83
CA ARG A 122 -7.15 -9.39 -5.27
C ARG A 122 -6.77 -10.64 -6.01
N LEU A 123 -5.61 -11.21 -5.70
CA LEU A 123 -5.17 -12.42 -6.38
C LEU A 123 -6.09 -13.59 -6.03
N GLU A 124 -6.54 -13.73 -4.78
CA GLU A 124 -7.50 -14.74 -4.37
C GLU A 124 -8.82 -14.61 -5.14
N ALA A 125 -9.31 -13.38 -5.35
CA ALA A 125 -10.54 -13.14 -6.10
C ALA A 125 -10.40 -13.41 -7.61
N LYS A 126 -9.24 -13.13 -8.20
CA LYS A 126 -9.04 -13.23 -9.66
C LYS A 126 -8.50 -14.57 -10.13
N MET A 127 -7.69 -15.25 -9.32
CA MET A 127 -7.05 -16.50 -9.73
C MET A 127 -8.03 -17.62 -10.10
N ILE A 128 -9.28 -17.55 -9.65
CA ILE A 128 -10.34 -18.52 -10.00
C ILE A 128 -10.69 -18.48 -11.49
N THR A 129 -10.44 -17.36 -12.16
CA THR A 129 -10.68 -17.17 -13.59
C THR A 129 -9.48 -17.52 -14.46
N TYR A 130 -8.32 -17.82 -13.87
CA TYR A 130 -7.09 -18.13 -14.58
C TYR A 130 -7.14 -19.54 -15.20
N ASN A 131 -6.34 -19.75 -16.23
CA ASN A 131 -6.07 -21.10 -16.73
C ASN A 131 -5.28 -21.93 -15.70
N THR A 132 -5.16 -23.23 -15.90
CA THR A 132 -4.54 -24.17 -14.93
C THR A 132 -3.08 -23.83 -14.62
N GLU A 133 -2.30 -23.39 -15.60
CA GLU A 133 -0.90 -23.03 -15.45
C GLU A 133 -0.74 -21.74 -14.64
N ASP A 134 -1.52 -20.72 -14.99
CA ASP A 134 -1.55 -19.45 -14.27
C ASP A 134 -2.06 -19.62 -12.83
N GLN A 135 -3.02 -20.54 -12.59
CA GLN A 135 -3.47 -20.85 -11.23
C GLN A 135 -2.37 -21.47 -10.36
N ALA A 136 -1.54 -22.33 -10.95
CA ALA A 136 -0.39 -22.91 -10.23
C ALA A 136 0.61 -21.83 -9.82
N SER A 137 0.93 -20.92 -10.74
CA SER A 137 1.78 -19.74 -10.49
C SER A 137 1.18 -18.81 -9.45
N ALA A 138 -0.13 -18.52 -9.52
CA ALA A 138 -0.83 -17.67 -8.58
C ALA A 138 -0.78 -18.20 -7.14
N LYS A 139 -0.89 -19.52 -6.96
CA LYS A 139 -0.73 -20.14 -5.62
C LYS A 139 0.66 -19.90 -5.03
N LEU A 140 1.69 -19.94 -5.86
CA LEU A 140 3.07 -19.63 -5.42
C LEU A 140 3.18 -18.16 -5.02
N TYR A 141 2.66 -17.25 -5.84
CA TYR A 141 2.69 -15.81 -5.53
C TYR A 141 1.91 -15.45 -4.27
N LEU A 142 0.79 -16.14 -4.00
CA LEU A 142 0.08 -16.00 -2.72
C LEU A 142 0.93 -16.43 -1.53
N ALA A 143 1.67 -17.54 -1.67
CA ALA A 143 2.55 -18.00 -0.60
C ALA A 143 3.70 -17.00 -0.35
N GLU A 144 4.30 -16.46 -1.41
CA GLU A 144 5.33 -15.42 -1.33
C GLU A 144 4.81 -14.16 -0.65
N ALA A 145 3.66 -13.64 -1.07
CA ALA A 145 3.07 -12.43 -0.48
C ALA A 145 2.72 -12.62 1.00
N ARG A 146 2.23 -13.80 1.39
CA ARG A 146 1.98 -14.13 2.81
C ARG A 146 3.28 -14.21 3.60
N GLY A 147 4.35 -14.72 3.01
CA GLY A 147 5.68 -14.73 3.59
C GLY A 147 6.23 -13.32 3.81
N LEU A 148 6.12 -12.45 2.81
CA LEU A 148 6.51 -11.03 2.92
C LEU A 148 5.71 -10.31 3.99
N ARG A 149 4.39 -10.49 4.02
CA ARG A 149 3.53 -9.91 5.06
C ARG A 149 3.96 -10.37 6.46
N ALA A 150 4.27 -11.64 6.63
CA ALA A 150 4.76 -12.17 7.90
C ALA A 150 6.11 -11.55 8.31
N LEU A 151 7.02 -11.33 7.34
CA LEU A 151 8.29 -10.65 7.56
C LEU A 151 8.07 -9.20 8.03
N TYR A 152 7.17 -8.44 7.38
CA TYR A 152 6.87 -7.07 7.77
C TYR A 152 6.27 -6.98 9.18
N TYR A 153 5.38 -7.89 9.55
CA TYR A 153 4.88 -8.00 10.92
C TYR A 153 5.97 -8.39 11.91
N PHE A 154 6.88 -9.28 11.53
CA PHE A 154 8.00 -9.68 12.37
C PHE A 154 8.92 -8.48 12.67
N GLU A 155 9.20 -7.65 11.67
CA GLU A 155 9.98 -6.41 11.88
C GLU A 155 9.25 -5.42 12.79
N LEU A 156 7.94 -5.26 12.65
CA LEU A 156 7.16 -4.44 13.56
C LEU A 156 7.25 -4.93 15.01
N VAL A 157 7.15 -6.24 15.23
CA VAL A 157 7.28 -6.82 16.57
C VAL A 157 8.68 -6.62 17.13
N ARG A 158 9.72 -6.83 16.31
CA ARG A 158 11.11 -6.67 16.73
C ARG A 158 11.45 -5.27 17.17
N TRP A 159 10.99 -4.28 16.41
CA TRP A 159 11.41 -2.89 16.58
C TRP A 159 10.49 -2.08 17.49
N TYR A 160 9.21 -2.43 17.52
CA TYR A 160 8.18 -1.64 18.21
C TYR A 160 7.46 -2.42 19.30
N GLU A 161 7.84 -3.66 19.56
CA GLU A 161 7.22 -4.54 20.57
C GLU A 161 5.67 -4.59 20.46
N ILE A 162 5.15 -4.61 19.22
CA ILE A 162 3.71 -4.67 18.97
C ILE A 162 3.17 -5.98 19.56
N GLY A 163 2.40 -5.90 20.62
CA GLY A 163 1.85 -7.04 21.34
C GLY A 163 1.99 -6.91 22.86
N ARG A 164 2.95 -6.13 23.36
CA ARG A 164 3.05 -5.81 24.80
C ARG A 164 2.18 -4.62 25.22
N ALA A 165 1.74 -3.79 24.29
CA ALA A 165 0.93 -2.60 24.58
C ALA A 165 -0.55 -2.92 24.91
N HIS A 166 -0.95 -4.17 24.90
CA HIS A 166 -2.33 -4.63 25.16
C HIS A 166 -2.43 -5.65 26.29
N VAL A 167 -1.45 -5.70 27.21
CA VAL A 167 -1.56 -6.50 28.42
C VAL A 167 -1.70 -5.59 29.63
#